data_3c6f07b7b13ad6e54b73a0002fe26fa8
#
_entry.id   3c6f07b7b13ad6e54b73a0002fe26fa8
#
_cell.length_a   1.000
_cell.length_b   1.000
_cell.length_c   1.000
_cell.angle_alpha   90.00
_cell.angle_beta   90.00
_cell.angle_gamma   90.00
#
_symmetry.space_group_name_H-M   'P 1'
#
loop_
_entity.id
_entity.type
_entity.pdbx_description
1 polymer ?
#
loop_
_entity_poly.entity_id
_entity_poly.type
_entity_poly.pdbx_seq_one_letter_code
_entity_poly.pdbx_strand_id
1 'polypeptide(L)'
;MYNIAEPDALSEIEQRKDKLFNEWEKFHQLIPEKIKSMQAAYLEPALNNYSYWVDMTYILPEDIKDKDGNVIYPKGYTFNPIKYTNVKPPSLVIFNPSDKKEMKLVKLLIKDMNNYMLVGASSSIESMVNFLQENNFNQPVYVLNEELKKKLNLKYTVSIVDVDLGEDNILIKVYSAYKIIGTLEN
;
A
#
# COMPACT_ATOMS: atom_id res chain seq x y z
N MET A 1 43.81 29.37 29.34
CA MET A 1 43.12 28.08 29.61
C MET A 1 41.67 28.35 29.33
N TYR A 2 41.18 27.86 28.17
CA TYR A 2 39.77 28.04 27.81
C TYR A 2 39.00 26.88 28.44
N ASN A 3 38.11 27.15 29.40
CA ASN A 3 37.12 26.16 29.87
C ASN A 3 36.08 25.99 28.78
N ILE A 4 36.22 24.93 27.98
CA ILE A 4 35.15 24.44 27.15
C ILE A 4 34.27 23.64 28.11
N ALA A 5 33.22 24.29 28.59
CA ALA A 5 32.11 23.56 29.21
C ALA A 5 31.29 22.94 28.06
N GLU A 6 31.66 21.75 27.64
CA GLU A 6 30.75 20.95 26.79
C GLU A 6 29.50 20.66 27.63
N PRO A 7 28.30 21.03 27.17
CA PRO A 7 27.10 20.59 27.84
C PRO A 7 27.14 19.06 27.92
N ASP A 8 26.84 18.52 29.09
CA ASP A 8 26.82 17.10 29.31
C ASP A 8 25.90 16.46 28.25
N ALA A 9 26.51 15.71 27.34
CA ALA A 9 25.82 15.08 26.21
C ALA A 9 24.64 14.23 26.68
N LEU A 10 24.71 13.67 27.89
CA LEU A 10 23.61 12.91 28.50
C LEU A 10 22.43 13.83 28.85
N SER A 11 22.68 15.02 29.41
CA SER A 11 21.60 15.97 29.73
C SER A 11 20.92 16.53 28.49
N GLU A 12 21.66 16.73 27.42
CA GLU A 12 21.11 17.14 26.11
C GLU A 12 20.28 16.04 25.46
N ILE A 13 20.72 14.79 25.56
CA ILE A 13 19.97 13.61 25.08
C ILE A 13 18.67 13.44 25.88
N GLU A 14 18.71 13.58 27.19
CA GLU A 14 17.53 13.49 28.06
C GLU A 14 16.51 14.59 27.76
N GLN A 15 16.94 15.83 27.61
CA GLN A 15 16.07 16.95 27.25
C GLN A 15 15.45 16.76 25.84
N ARG A 16 16.22 16.24 24.89
CA ARG A 16 15.71 15.92 23.54
C ARG A 16 14.74 14.75 23.57
N LYS A 17 14.99 13.75 24.41
CA LYS A 17 14.11 12.59 24.62
C LYS A 17 12.74 13.03 25.15
N ASP A 18 12.71 13.89 26.18
CA ASP A 18 11.46 14.38 26.76
C ASP A 18 10.68 15.26 25.76
N LYS A 19 11.39 16.09 25.02
CA LYS A 19 10.77 16.91 23.95
C LYS A 19 10.19 16.04 22.83
N LEU A 20 10.95 15.06 22.35
CA LEU A 20 10.49 14.10 21.33
C LEU A 20 9.32 13.25 21.82
N PHE A 21 9.36 12.82 23.08
CA PHE A 21 8.27 12.06 23.69
C PHE A 21 6.99 12.90 23.80
N ASN A 22 7.09 14.16 24.24
CA ASN A 22 5.96 15.07 24.32
C ASN A 22 5.39 15.45 22.92
N GLU A 23 6.27 15.61 21.91
CA GLU A 23 5.86 15.82 20.53
C GLU A 23 5.21 14.56 19.95
N TRP A 24 5.73 13.38 20.27
CA TRP A 24 5.19 12.09 19.88
C TRP A 24 3.82 11.81 20.54
N GLU A 25 3.65 12.11 21.83
CA GLU A 25 2.34 12.03 22.50
C GLU A 25 1.31 12.99 21.88
N LYS A 26 1.70 14.25 21.64
CA LYS A 26 0.84 15.21 20.92
C LYS A 26 0.47 14.74 19.53
N PHE A 27 1.42 14.19 18.80
CA PHE A 27 1.20 13.60 17.49
C PHE A 27 0.24 12.39 17.58
N HIS A 28 0.44 11.50 18.54
CA HIS A 28 -0.47 10.37 18.81
C HIS A 28 -1.88 10.79 19.24
N GLN A 29 -2.02 11.90 19.96
CA GLN A 29 -3.34 12.44 20.32
C GLN A 29 -4.07 13.09 19.13
N LEU A 30 -3.33 13.66 18.17
CA LEU A 30 -3.89 14.30 16.96
C LEU A 30 -4.21 13.28 15.85
N ILE A 31 -3.52 12.15 15.82
CA ILE A 31 -3.72 11.07 14.85
C ILE A 31 -5.13 10.45 14.94
N PRO A 32 -5.71 10.14 16.13
CA PRO A 32 -6.94 9.36 16.20
C PRO A 32 -8.13 9.95 15.47
N GLU A 33 -8.34 11.25 15.52
CA GLU A 33 -9.54 11.85 14.92
C GLU A 33 -9.46 11.92 13.39
N LYS A 34 -8.29 12.28 12.86
CA LYS A 34 -8.08 12.39 11.42
C LYS A 34 -7.98 11.02 10.74
N ILE A 35 -7.38 10.05 11.43
CA ILE A 35 -7.23 8.67 10.94
C ILE A 35 -8.53 7.88 11.09
N LYS A 36 -9.28 8.05 12.18
CA LYS A 36 -10.61 7.41 12.33
C LYS A 36 -11.58 7.79 11.20
N SER A 37 -11.43 8.98 10.62
CA SER A 37 -12.24 9.42 9.50
C SER A 37 -11.77 8.90 8.12
N MET A 38 -10.57 8.36 8.01
CA MET A 38 -10.07 7.83 6.75
C MET A 38 -10.60 6.42 6.52
N GLN A 39 -11.35 6.25 5.44
CA GLN A 39 -11.80 4.95 4.98
C GLN A 39 -10.98 4.51 3.77
N ALA A 40 -10.70 3.22 3.69
CA ALA A 40 -10.13 2.62 2.50
C ALA A 40 -11.16 2.65 1.36
N ALA A 41 -10.65 2.69 0.13
CA ALA A 41 -11.49 2.56 -1.05
C ALA A 41 -12.27 1.24 -1.01
N TYR A 42 -13.55 1.31 -1.32
CA TYR A 42 -14.43 0.14 -1.29
C TYR A 42 -14.20 -0.75 -2.52
N LEU A 43 -14.09 -2.06 -2.28
CA LEU A 43 -14.10 -3.11 -3.29
C LEU A 43 -15.13 -4.17 -2.87
N GLU A 44 -15.79 -4.76 -3.86
CA GLU A 44 -16.71 -5.87 -3.61
C GLU A 44 -15.95 -7.20 -3.41
N PRO A 45 -16.46 -8.16 -2.64
CA PRO A 45 -15.87 -9.49 -2.57
C PRO A 45 -16.04 -10.24 -3.90
N ALA A 46 -14.98 -10.90 -4.35
CA ALA A 46 -15.03 -11.63 -5.61
C ALA A 46 -15.90 -12.90 -5.53
N LEU A 47 -16.77 -13.11 -6.51
CA LEU A 47 -17.58 -14.32 -6.62
C LEU A 47 -16.85 -15.46 -7.35
N ASN A 48 -15.88 -15.14 -8.20
CA ASN A 48 -15.12 -16.10 -9.00
C ASN A 48 -13.63 -15.75 -9.04
N ASN A 49 -12.80 -16.76 -9.30
CA ASN A 49 -11.38 -16.53 -9.58
C ASN A 49 -11.22 -16.17 -11.05
N TYR A 50 -10.40 -15.16 -11.32
CA TYR A 50 -10.01 -14.78 -12.68
C TYR A 50 -8.74 -13.91 -12.63
N SER A 51 -8.19 -13.60 -13.80
CA SER A 51 -7.07 -12.65 -13.93
C SER A 51 -7.27 -11.73 -15.12
N TYR A 52 -6.62 -10.58 -15.07
CA TYR A 52 -6.61 -9.62 -16.16
C TYR A 52 -5.32 -8.80 -16.15
N TRP A 53 -5.00 -8.21 -17.30
CA TRP A 53 -3.85 -7.36 -17.47
C TRP A 53 -4.25 -5.89 -17.41
N VAL A 54 -3.37 -5.07 -16.84
CA VAL A 54 -3.51 -3.60 -16.84
C VAL A 54 -2.29 -3.01 -17.50
N ASP A 55 -2.53 -2.29 -18.61
CA ASP A 55 -1.53 -1.52 -19.31
C ASP A 55 -1.24 -0.22 -18.53
N MET A 56 0.02 0.00 -18.21
CA MET A 56 0.49 1.18 -17.48
C MET A 56 1.03 2.27 -18.42
N THR A 57 0.76 2.15 -19.71
CA THR A 57 1.14 3.16 -20.69
C THR A 57 0.43 4.49 -20.41
N TYR A 58 1.21 5.52 -20.18
CA TYR A 58 0.74 6.88 -19.95
C TYR A 58 0.97 7.72 -21.22
N ILE A 59 -0.02 8.51 -21.59
CA ILE A 59 0.06 9.45 -22.71
C ILE A 59 0.08 10.85 -22.14
N LEU A 60 1.11 11.64 -22.46
CA LEU A 60 1.22 13.02 -21.99
C LEU A 60 0.07 13.88 -22.51
N PRO A 61 -0.73 14.52 -21.64
CA PRO A 61 -1.85 15.37 -22.04
C PRO A 61 -1.38 16.73 -22.60
N GLU A 62 -0.16 17.16 -22.27
CA GLU A 62 0.43 18.44 -22.66
C GLU A 62 1.95 18.32 -22.81
N ASP A 63 2.59 19.33 -23.43
CA ASP A 63 4.04 19.37 -23.56
C ASP A 63 4.72 19.55 -22.20
N ILE A 64 5.76 18.77 -21.93
CA ILE A 64 6.69 19.03 -20.81
C ILE A 64 7.83 19.89 -21.36
N LYS A 65 8.03 21.05 -20.75
CA LYS A 65 9.03 22.04 -21.13
C LYS A 65 10.10 22.22 -20.06
N ASP A 66 11.32 22.57 -20.48
CA ASP A 66 12.38 23.00 -19.60
C ASP A 66 12.15 24.44 -19.08
N LYS A 67 13.11 24.94 -18.27
CA LYS A 67 13.05 26.31 -17.71
C LYS A 67 13.13 27.42 -18.79
N ASP A 68 13.69 27.08 -19.94
CA ASP A 68 13.89 28.00 -21.07
C ASP A 68 12.73 27.93 -22.08
N GLY A 69 11.73 27.08 -21.81
CA GLY A 69 10.53 26.93 -22.65
C GLY A 69 10.66 25.93 -23.79
N ASN A 70 11.80 25.22 -23.92
CA ASN A 70 11.98 24.19 -24.95
C ASN A 70 11.20 22.94 -24.57
N VAL A 71 10.54 22.31 -25.55
CA VAL A 71 9.80 21.08 -25.35
C VAL A 71 10.76 19.91 -25.15
N ILE A 72 10.73 19.29 -23.96
CA ILE A 72 11.49 18.07 -23.67
C ILE A 72 10.70 16.84 -24.14
N TYR A 73 9.41 16.77 -23.80
CA TYR A 73 8.50 15.73 -24.25
C TYR A 73 7.22 16.36 -24.81
N PRO A 74 6.88 16.09 -26.06
CA PRO A 74 5.70 16.67 -26.67
C PRO A 74 4.40 16.03 -26.16
N LYS A 75 3.31 16.77 -26.28
CA LYS A 75 1.96 16.23 -26.12
C LYS A 75 1.78 14.97 -26.97
N GLY A 76 1.16 13.94 -26.39
CA GLY A 76 0.96 12.64 -27.05
C GLY A 76 2.16 11.69 -26.93
N TYR A 77 3.27 12.11 -26.29
CA TYR A 77 4.37 11.19 -25.98
C TYR A 77 3.88 10.06 -25.08
N THR A 78 4.20 8.82 -25.45
CA THR A 78 3.79 7.62 -24.72
C THR A 78 4.92 7.11 -23.86
N PHE A 79 4.61 6.79 -22.61
CA PHE A 79 5.57 6.32 -21.62
C PHE A 79 4.97 5.19 -20.79
N ASN A 80 5.65 4.05 -20.73
CA ASN A 80 5.31 2.96 -19.83
C ASN A 80 6.42 2.84 -18.76
N PRO A 81 6.13 3.14 -17.46
CA PRO A 81 7.13 3.14 -16.41
C PRO A 81 7.73 1.75 -16.14
N ILE A 82 6.99 0.68 -16.45
CA ILE A 82 7.46 -0.70 -16.21
C ILE A 82 8.68 -1.02 -17.07
N LYS A 83 8.74 -0.52 -18.31
CA LYS A 83 9.87 -0.69 -19.23
C LYS A 83 11.22 -0.18 -18.69
N TYR A 84 11.16 0.75 -17.75
CA TYR A 84 12.34 1.35 -17.12
C TYR A 84 12.62 0.78 -15.73
N THR A 85 11.86 -0.22 -15.30
CA THR A 85 11.99 -0.85 -13.99
C THR A 85 12.86 -2.10 -14.11
N ASN A 86 14.05 -2.07 -13.50
CA ASN A 86 15.00 -3.18 -13.53
C ASN A 86 14.82 -4.16 -12.35
N VAL A 87 14.06 -3.77 -11.35
CA VAL A 87 13.84 -4.59 -10.14
C VAL A 87 12.33 -4.77 -9.97
N LYS A 88 11.92 -6.04 -9.82
CA LYS A 88 10.52 -6.36 -9.58
C LYS A 88 10.06 -5.77 -8.23
N PRO A 89 9.07 -4.87 -8.22
CA PRO A 89 8.52 -4.34 -6.97
C PRO A 89 7.76 -5.43 -6.20
N PRO A 90 7.47 -5.22 -4.90
CA PRO A 90 6.63 -6.14 -4.14
C PRO A 90 5.24 -6.27 -4.74
N SER A 91 4.69 -7.48 -4.73
CA SER A 91 3.31 -7.72 -5.12
C SER A 91 2.36 -7.10 -4.10
N LEU A 92 1.27 -6.46 -4.55
CA LEU A 92 0.27 -5.93 -3.62
C LEU A 92 -0.81 -6.99 -3.39
N VAL A 93 -1.07 -7.30 -2.12
CA VAL A 93 -2.15 -8.20 -1.71
C VAL A 93 -3.28 -7.35 -1.13
N ILE A 94 -4.34 -7.19 -1.90
CA ILE A 94 -5.47 -6.29 -1.58
C ILE A 94 -6.62 -7.13 -1.03
N PHE A 95 -7.11 -6.81 0.15
CA PHE A 95 -8.13 -7.58 0.86
C PHE A 95 -8.94 -6.71 1.83
N ASN A 96 -10.07 -7.21 2.28
CA ASN A 96 -10.85 -6.60 3.35
C ASN A 96 -10.46 -7.21 4.72
N PRO A 97 -9.72 -6.48 5.57
CA PRO A 97 -9.31 -6.99 6.88
C PRO A 97 -10.47 -7.24 7.86
N SER A 98 -11.67 -6.74 7.57
CA SER A 98 -12.87 -7.04 8.37
C SER A 98 -13.56 -8.37 7.97
N ASP A 99 -13.18 -8.97 6.84
CA ASP A 99 -13.76 -10.23 6.37
C ASP A 99 -12.90 -11.44 6.78
N LYS A 100 -13.44 -12.30 7.64
CA LYS A 100 -12.73 -13.48 8.18
C LYS A 100 -12.32 -14.49 7.11
N LYS A 101 -13.11 -14.65 6.03
CA LYS A 101 -12.79 -15.58 4.95
C LYS A 101 -11.67 -15.05 4.06
N GLU A 102 -11.72 -13.79 3.72
CA GLU A 102 -10.63 -13.13 2.99
C GLU A 102 -9.32 -13.19 3.78
N MET A 103 -9.41 -12.99 5.07
CA MET A 103 -8.30 -13.09 5.98
C MET A 103 -7.64 -14.47 6.01
N LYS A 104 -8.45 -15.54 6.11
CA LYS A 104 -7.96 -16.92 6.03
C LYS A 104 -7.28 -17.16 4.69
N LEU A 105 -7.90 -16.71 3.59
CA LEU A 105 -7.33 -16.86 2.24
C LEU A 105 -6.01 -16.11 2.10
N VAL A 106 -5.93 -14.86 2.53
CA VAL A 106 -4.70 -14.06 2.47
C VAL A 106 -3.56 -14.74 3.21
N LYS A 107 -3.81 -15.26 4.42
CA LYS A 107 -2.82 -16.04 5.19
C LYS A 107 -2.29 -17.27 4.44
N LEU A 108 -3.13 -17.92 3.62
CA LEU A 108 -2.70 -19.04 2.79
C LEU A 108 -1.88 -18.58 1.60
N LEU A 109 -2.31 -17.51 0.90
CA LEU A 109 -1.65 -17.00 -0.29
C LEU A 109 -0.24 -16.45 0.00
N ILE A 110 -0.07 -15.72 1.10
CA ILE A 110 1.21 -15.08 1.44
C ILE A 110 2.28 -16.05 1.93
N LYS A 111 1.94 -17.30 2.30
CA LYS A 111 2.92 -18.30 2.76
C LYS A 111 4.00 -18.58 1.72
N ASP A 112 3.63 -18.56 0.45
CA ASP A 112 4.52 -18.87 -0.67
C ASP A 112 5.06 -17.60 -1.36
N MET A 113 4.78 -16.39 -0.79
CA MET A 113 5.21 -15.11 -1.34
C MET A 113 6.39 -14.56 -0.57
N ASN A 114 7.49 -14.26 -1.27
CA ASN A 114 8.72 -13.74 -0.65
C ASN A 114 8.75 -12.21 -0.54
N ASN A 115 8.07 -11.51 -1.44
CA ASN A 115 8.09 -10.04 -1.51
C ASN A 115 6.71 -9.50 -1.81
N TYR A 116 6.01 -9.02 -0.78
CA TYR A 116 4.64 -8.52 -0.89
C TYR A 116 4.36 -7.39 0.10
N MET A 117 3.32 -6.62 -0.19
CA MET A 117 2.76 -5.59 0.68
C MET A 117 1.27 -5.85 0.87
N LEU A 118 0.80 -5.76 2.12
CA LEU A 118 -0.61 -5.90 2.47
C LEU A 118 -1.33 -4.56 2.30
N VAL A 119 -2.46 -4.58 1.59
CA VAL A 119 -3.27 -3.38 1.32
C VAL A 119 -4.72 -3.65 1.73
N GLY A 120 -5.18 -2.93 2.74
CA GLY A 120 -6.56 -3.02 3.23
C GLY A 120 -7.52 -2.21 2.37
N ALA A 121 -8.62 -2.84 1.98
CA ALA A 121 -9.73 -2.24 1.25
C ALA A 121 -11.05 -2.40 2.05
N SER A 122 -12.05 -1.59 1.73
CA SER A 122 -13.43 -1.74 2.25
C SER A 122 -13.59 -1.67 3.78
N SER A 123 -12.59 -1.23 4.51
CA SER A 123 -12.59 -1.19 5.97
C SER A 123 -12.13 0.16 6.52
N SER A 124 -12.46 0.42 7.78
CA SER A 124 -11.89 1.55 8.51
C SER A 124 -10.45 1.25 8.91
N ILE A 125 -9.66 2.29 9.16
CA ILE A 125 -8.30 2.13 9.69
C ILE A 125 -8.34 1.44 11.06
N GLU A 126 -9.36 1.70 11.88
CA GLU A 126 -9.55 1.04 13.16
C GLU A 126 -9.68 -0.48 12.99
N SER A 127 -10.47 -0.94 12.02
CA SER A 127 -10.59 -2.38 11.70
C SER A 127 -9.26 -2.98 11.24
N MET A 128 -8.44 -2.22 10.51
CA MET A 128 -7.11 -2.66 10.09
C MET A 128 -6.15 -2.81 11.27
N VAL A 129 -6.16 -1.86 12.20
CA VAL A 129 -5.33 -1.90 13.42
C VAL A 129 -5.73 -3.07 14.30
N ASN A 130 -7.03 -3.24 14.56
CA ASN A 130 -7.56 -4.37 15.34
C ASN A 130 -7.16 -5.71 14.70
N PHE A 131 -7.27 -5.79 13.37
CA PHE A 131 -6.82 -6.95 12.63
C PHE A 131 -5.35 -7.29 12.85
N LEU A 132 -4.45 -6.32 12.75
CA LEU A 132 -3.02 -6.52 12.96
C LEU A 132 -2.73 -7.04 14.37
N GLN A 133 -3.40 -6.47 15.38
CA GLN A 133 -3.24 -6.85 16.78
C GLN A 133 -3.76 -8.27 17.06
N GLU A 134 -4.95 -8.61 16.56
CA GLU A 134 -5.57 -9.92 16.79
C GLU A 134 -4.83 -11.07 16.09
N ASN A 135 -4.13 -10.79 15.00
CA ASN A 135 -3.52 -11.82 14.17
C ASN A 135 -2.00 -11.90 14.24
N ASN A 136 -1.36 -11.11 15.11
CA ASN A 136 0.09 -11.04 15.28
C ASN A 136 0.83 -10.80 13.95
N PHE A 137 0.27 -9.97 13.07
CA PHE A 137 0.94 -9.57 11.86
C PHE A 137 2.03 -8.54 12.18
N ASN A 138 3.28 -8.88 11.90
CA ASN A 138 4.43 -8.00 12.10
C ASN A 138 4.68 -7.06 10.89
N GLN A 139 3.82 -7.11 9.88
CA GLN A 139 3.95 -6.28 8.68
C GLN A 139 2.88 -5.18 8.67
N PRO A 140 3.21 -3.98 8.17
CA PRO A 140 2.24 -2.92 8.03
C PRO A 140 1.17 -3.28 6.99
N VAL A 141 -0.06 -2.87 7.23
CA VAL A 141 -1.13 -2.87 6.23
C VAL A 141 -1.33 -1.44 5.74
N TYR A 142 -1.18 -1.25 4.45
CA TYR A 142 -1.42 0.03 3.78
C TYR A 142 -2.90 0.21 3.46
N VAL A 143 -3.33 1.44 3.30
CA VAL A 143 -4.73 1.76 2.98
C VAL A 143 -4.88 1.89 1.47
N LEU A 144 -5.84 1.17 0.88
CA LEU A 144 -6.20 1.36 -0.52
C LEU A 144 -6.87 2.72 -0.70
N ASN A 145 -6.30 3.57 -1.55
CA ASN A 145 -6.91 4.83 -1.93
C ASN A 145 -7.64 4.73 -3.29
N GLU A 146 -8.53 5.71 -3.55
CA GLU A 146 -9.33 5.74 -4.79
C GLU A 146 -8.47 5.94 -6.05
N GLU A 147 -7.32 6.59 -5.94
CA GLU A 147 -6.43 6.80 -7.08
C GLU A 147 -5.80 5.48 -7.54
N LEU A 148 -5.24 4.70 -6.61
CA LEU A 148 -4.66 3.39 -6.90
C LEU A 148 -5.72 2.41 -7.41
N LYS A 149 -6.91 2.40 -6.79
CA LYS A 149 -8.06 1.62 -7.25
C LYS A 149 -8.40 1.90 -8.71
N LYS A 150 -8.48 3.19 -9.09
CA LYS A 150 -8.78 3.60 -10.47
C LYS A 150 -7.64 3.24 -11.43
N LYS A 151 -6.39 3.54 -11.08
CA LYS A 151 -5.21 3.25 -11.92
C LYS A 151 -5.08 1.77 -12.25
N LEU A 152 -5.35 0.91 -11.28
CA LEU A 152 -5.27 -0.54 -11.44
C LEU A 152 -6.59 -1.19 -11.86
N ASN A 153 -7.65 -0.40 -12.07
CA ASN A 153 -9.00 -0.88 -12.41
C ASN A 153 -9.49 -1.98 -11.45
N LEU A 154 -9.20 -1.79 -10.14
CA LEU A 154 -9.57 -2.76 -9.11
C LEU A 154 -11.07 -2.72 -8.83
N LYS A 155 -11.70 -3.88 -8.78
CA LYS A 155 -13.15 -4.04 -8.52
C LYS A 155 -13.43 -4.92 -7.32
N TYR A 156 -12.59 -5.91 -7.07
CA TYR A 156 -12.86 -6.98 -6.12
C TYR A 156 -11.71 -7.24 -5.16
N THR A 157 -12.03 -7.68 -3.96
CA THR A 157 -11.18 -8.37 -3.01
C THR A 157 -11.38 -9.89 -3.17
N VAL A 158 -10.44 -10.79 -2.96
CA VAL A 158 -9.02 -10.64 -2.72
C VAL A 158 -8.30 -10.48 -4.07
N SER A 159 -7.45 -9.46 -4.22
CA SER A 159 -6.70 -9.26 -5.46
C SER A 159 -5.20 -9.24 -5.20
N ILE A 160 -4.43 -9.94 -6.03
CA ILE A 160 -2.97 -9.85 -6.06
C ILE A 160 -2.58 -9.07 -7.32
N VAL A 161 -1.87 -7.97 -7.11
CA VAL A 161 -1.33 -7.11 -8.16
C VAL A 161 0.15 -7.44 -8.31
N ASP A 162 0.54 -7.92 -9.46
CA ASP A 162 1.89 -8.38 -9.75
C ASP A 162 2.44 -7.69 -11.00
N VAL A 163 3.64 -7.09 -10.89
CA VAL A 163 4.31 -6.48 -12.04
C VAL A 163 5.03 -7.57 -12.81
N ASP A 164 4.67 -7.72 -14.07
CA ASP A 164 5.36 -8.61 -15.00
C ASP A 164 6.32 -7.80 -15.88
N LEU A 165 7.63 -7.94 -15.59
CA LEU A 165 8.67 -7.22 -16.32
C LEU A 165 8.90 -7.78 -17.72
N GLY A 166 8.45 -9.01 -18.02
CA GLY A 166 8.56 -9.62 -19.34
C GLY A 166 7.50 -9.13 -20.31
N GLU A 167 6.30 -8.87 -19.79
CA GLU A 167 5.17 -8.39 -20.58
C GLU A 167 4.99 -6.85 -20.50
N ASP A 168 5.84 -6.16 -19.74
CA ASP A 168 5.74 -4.71 -19.48
C ASP A 168 4.36 -4.25 -18.97
N ASN A 169 3.67 -5.11 -18.24
CA ASN A 169 2.30 -4.92 -17.78
C ASN A 169 2.11 -5.35 -16.32
N ILE A 170 0.96 -5.01 -15.77
CA ILE A 170 0.55 -5.49 -14.45
C ILE A 170 -0.47 -6.63 -14.62
N LEU A 171 -0.16 -7.78 -14.04
CA LEU A 171 -1.10 -8.90 -13.91
C LEU A 171 -1.86 -8.79 -12.59
N ILE A 172 -3.18 -8.76 -12.68
CA ILE A 172 -4.05 -8.79 -11.51
C ILE A 172 -4.76 -10.14 -11.44
N LYS A 173 -4.54 -10.86 -10.34
CA LYS A 173 -5.19 -12.14 -10.03
C LYS A 173 -6.23 -11.91 -8.96
N VAL A 174 -7.47 -12.26 -9.24
CA VAL A 174 -8.61 -12.12 -8.34
C VAL A 174 -9.03 -13.48 -7.82
N TYR A 175 -9.24 -13.58 -6.52
CA TYR A 175 -9.57 -14.82 -5.83
C TYR A 175 -10.88 -14.68 -5.05
N SER A 176 -11.78 -15.66 -5.22
CA SER A 176 -13.00 -15.75 -4.42
C SER A 176 -12.72 -16.46 -3.09
N ALA A 177 -12.62 -15.67 -2.01
CA ALA A 177 -12.42 -16.21 -0.67
C ALA A 177 -13.54 -17.16 -0.25
N TYR A 178 -14.76 -16.85 -0.62
CA TYR A 178 -15.94 -17.65 -0.28
C TYR A 178 -15.93 -19.02 -0.94
N LYS A 179 -15.47 -19.13 -2.18
CA LYS A 179 -15.34 -20.42 -2.86
C LYS A 179 -14.18 -21.24 -2.31
N ILE A 180 -12.99 -20.64 -2.21
CA ILE A 180 -11.77 -21.33 -1.80
C ILE A 180 -11.88 -21.82 -0.36
N ILE A 181 -12.21 -20.90 0.57
CA ILE A 181 -12.31 -21.26 1.99
C ILE A 181 -13.52 -22.17 2.25
N GLY A 182 -14.66 -21.93 1.58
CA GLY A 182 -15.81 -22.82 1.71
C GLY A 182 -15.55 -24.25 1.26
N THR A 183 -14.65 -24.47 0.28
CA THR A 183 -14.25 -25.83 -0.14
C THR A 183 -13.28 -26.49 0.84
N LEU A 184 -12.49 -25.71 1.57
CA LEU A 184 -11.52 -26.22 2.57
C LEU A 184 -12.17 -26.54 3.93
N GLU A 185 -13.35 -25.98 4.21
CA GLU A 185 -14.09 -26.18 5.47
C GLU A 185 -15.15 -27.32 5.38
N ASN A 186 -15.37 -27.88 4.20
CA ASN A 186 -16.22 -29.07 3.94
C ASN A 186 -15.37 -30.34 3.77
#